data_2015627a9b0c41483404f00c07751ecf
#
_entry.id   2015627a9b0c41483404f00c07751ecf
#
_cell.length_a   1.000
_cell.length_b   1.000
_cell.length_c   1.000
_cell.angle_alpha   90.00
_cell.angle_beta   90.00
_cell.angle_gamma   90.00
#
_symmetry.space_group_name_H-M   'P 1'
#
loop_
_entity.id
_entity.type
_entity.pdbx_description
1 polymer ?
#
loop_
_entity_poly.entity_id
_entity_poly.type
_entity_poly.pdbx_seq_one_letter_code
_entity_poly.pdbx_strand_id
1 'polypeptide(L)'
;MKDNTRLLYILIFALAMLVNVAGINVNFFTDDPALYASIAKNMLYKNDVVQLFTYDQDWLDKPHFPFWMAFLSFKVLGVSVWAYRLPALLFFLLGMLYTFLFARKYYDVKIAATAVLILATAQYIFMGNVDVRAEPYLLALIIGSIYHIANLQEHFNWRDMLLAALLTACAIMTKGIFVIVAIYGSLLGQLLFQKRLKELFNLKNIGLYLLTLILVLPELYTLYLQFDLHPEKLVFEKHQVSGIKWFLWDSQFGRFANNGPIAQRSSGDVFFYLHTLLWAFAPWCLLFYFALYKRVQGIIKKEKQAEYYTISGGVLLLLLFSLSRFQLPFYTNAVFPLFAIILAPYCTMQLGGVESKLRAIGQWVYILALSLAILVINFFLAPANGWLFYVDCILFFGLILTITLKSKYPPQKFFLLTCNVALFANFYLNTLLYNEVAAYNGQITAAKYINQPQFKNHPVYSLKLQNNNFQFYANRPVAYIPLEKFGAFNAPANAVFYANQASVDHLNQKHIKFSILKDFTNYPQERILPDFINKVNRYKVLDKVYLIER
;
A
#
# COMPACT_ATOMS: atom_id res chain seq x y z
N MET A 1 28.85 15.36 -7.27
CA MET A 1 28.66 15.53 -5.80
C MET A 1 30.04 15.50 -5.16
N LYS A 2 30.33 16.42 -4.21
CA LYS A 2 31.57 16.33 -3.40
C LYS A 2 31.49 15.03 -2.56
N ASP A 3 32.64 14.41 -2.25
CA ASP A 3 32.69 13.08 -1.59
C ASP A 3 31.84 12.98 -0.31
N ASN A 4 31.88 13.98 0.55
CA ASN A 4 31.08 14.01 1.77
C ASN A 4 29.57 14.00 1.52
N THR A 5 29.11 14.66 0.46
CA THR A 5 27.70 14.69 0.06
C THR A 5 27.25 13.31 -0.43
N ARG A 6 28.06 12.66 -1.25
CA ARG A 6 27.79 11.31 -1.76
C ARG A 6 27.66 10.32 -0.63
N LEU A 7 28.57 10.37 0.34
CA LEU A 7 28.55 9.48 1.51
C LEU A 7 27.28 9.67 2.34
N LEU A 8 26.84 10.92 2.59
CA LEU A 8 25.60 11.20 3.33
C LEU A 8 24.36 10.67 2.62
N TYR A 9 24.27 10.81 1.28
CA TYR A 9 23.16 10.25 0.49
C TYR A 9 23.11 8.72 0.57
N ILE A 10 24.28 8.06 0.46
CA ILE A 10 24.37 6.59 0.58
C ILE A 10 23.97 6.15 2.00
N LEU A 11 24.44 6.84 3.03
CA LEU A 11 24.11 6.52 4.43
C LEU A 11 22.60 6.63 4.68
N ILE A 12 21.99 7.76 4.30
CA ILE A 12 20.55 7.99 4.47
C ILE A 12 19.75 6.96 3.65
N PHE A 13 20.19 6.64 2.43
CA PHE A 13 19.55 5.61 1.61
C PHE A 13 19.62 4.24 2.29
N ALA A 14 20.78 3.82 2.77
CA ALA A 14 20.93 2.54 3.47
C ALA A 14 20.04 2.46 4.73
N LEU A 15 19.99 3.53 5.52
CA LEU A 15 19.12 3.61 6.69
C LEU A 15 17.64 3.61 6.29
N ALA A 16 17.25 4.30 5.20
CA ALA A 16 15.88 4.26 4.69
C ALA A 16 15.48 2.83 4.28
N MET A 17 16.39 2.08 3.66
CA MET A 17 16.15 0.68 3.33
C MET A 17 15.98 -0.18 4.59
N LEU A 18 16.85 -0.02 5.58
CA LEU A 18 16.74 -0.74 6.85
C LEU A 18 15.41 -0.45 7.55
N VAL A 19 14.98 0.82 7.62
CA VAL A 19 13.70 1.20 8.24
C VAL A 19 12.50 0.66 7.46
N ASN A 20 12.54 0.67 6.11
CA ASN A 20 11.47 0.08 5.29
C ASN A 20 11.35 -1.45 5.49
N VAL A 21 12.45 -2.13 5.76
CA VAL A 21 12.47 -3.59 6.01
C VAL A 21 12.21 -3.94 7.48
N ALA A 22 12.43 -3.01 8.41
CA ALA A 22 12.30 -3.27 9.86
C ALA A 22 10.93 -3.83 10.27
N GLY A 23 9.87 -3.45 9.54
CA GLY A 23 8.51 -3.94 9.78
C GLY A 23 8.16 -5.27 9.10
N ILE A 24 9.09 -5.95 8.41
CA ILE A 24 8.78 -7.13 7.58
C ILE A 24 8.15 -8.29 8.36
N ASN A 25 8.52 -8.45 9.63
CA ASN A 25 8.01 -9.50 10.53
C ASN A 25 6.87 -9.06 11.46
N VAL A 26 6.45 -7.79 11.40
CA VAL A 26 5.31 -7.32 12.21
C VAL A 26 4.06 -8.11 11.83
N ASN A 27 3.36 -8.68 12.81
CA ASN A 27 2.09 -9.36 12.56
C ASN A 27 1.09 -8.42 11.88
N PHE A 28 0.16 -8.98 11.11
CA PHE A 28 -0.89 -8.15 10.52
C PHE A 28 -1.75 -7.50 11.61
N PHE A 29 -1.91 -6.19 11.53
CA PHE A 29 -2.71 -5.42 12.47
C PHE A 29 -3.93 -4.75 11.80
N THR A 30 -4.05 -4.88 10.48
CA THR A 30 -5.22 -4.50 9.68
C THR A 30 -5.77 -5.74 8.96
N ASP A 31 -6.99 -5.65 8.45
CA ASP A 31 -7.70 -6.80 7.87
C ASP A 31 -7.31 -7.07 6.40
N ASP A 32 -7.13 -6.03 5.56
CA ASP A 32 -6.85 -6.18 4.13
C ASP A 32 -5.58 -6.99 3.81
N PRO A 33 -4.40 -6.75 4.42
CA PRO A 33 -3.22 -7.59 4.18
C PRO A 33 -3.42 -9.04 4.60
N ALA A 34 -4.13 -9.27 5.71
CA ALA A 34 -4.46 -10.61 6.17
C ALA A 34 -5.41 -11.33 5.20
N LEU A 35 -6.40 -10.62 4.64
CA LEU A 35 -7.29 -11.12 3.59
C LEU A 35 -6.49 -11.53 2.35
N TYR A 36 -5.64 -10.64 1.82
CA TYR A 36 -4.87 -10.93 0.61
C TYR A 36 -3.88 -12.07 0.82
N ALA A 37 -3.22 -12.11 1.97
CA ALA A 37 -2.34 -13.22 2.34
C ALA A 37 -3.12 -14.53 2.49
N SER A 38 -4.34 -14.51 3.04
CA SER A 38 -5.22 -15.68 3.17
C SER A 38 -5.67 -16.22 1.81
N ILE A 39 -6.02 -15.33 0.87
CA ILE A 39 -6.37 -15.73 -0.50
C ILE A 39 -5.19 -16.42 -1.18
N ALA A 40 -3.99 -15.83 -1.12
CA ALA A 40 -2.78 -16.44 -1.69
C ALA A 40 -2.43 -17.78 -1.01
N LYS A 41 -2.66 -17.91 0.30
CA LYS A 41 -2.52 -19.16 1.05
C LYS A 41 -3.55 -20.21 0.60
N ASN A 42 -4.80 -19.82 0.34
CA ASN A 42 -5.83 -20.73 -0.18
C ASN A 42 -5.48 -21.22 -1.59
N MET A 43 -4.93 -20.35 -2.46
CA MET A 43 -4.41 -20.78 -3.77
C MET A 43 -3.34 -21.87 -3.60
N LEU A 44 -2.45 -21.74 -2.62
CA LEU A 44 -1.43 -22.75 -2.33
C LEU A 44 -2.05 -24.06 -1.83
N TYR A 45 -2.99 -24.00 -0.89
CA TYR A 45 -3.65 -25.20 -0.33
C TYR A 45 -4.51 -25.94 -1.34
N LYS A 46 -5.19 -25.22 -2.23
CA LYS A 46 -6.00 -25.80 -3.31
C LYS A 46 -5.18 -26.18 -4.55
N ASN A 47 -3.90 -25.76 -4.61
CA ASN A 47 -3.04 -25.84 -5.78
C ASN A 47 -3.71 -25.25 -7.04
N ASP A 48 -4.41 -24.14 -6.87
CA ASP A 48 -5.19 -23.47 -7.92
C ASP A 48 -4.74 -22.00 -8.02
N VAL A 49 -4.25 -21.60 -9.18
CA VAL A 49 -3.78 -20.23 -9.48
C VAL A 49 -4.83 -19.42 -10.24
N VAL A 50 -5.96 -20.04 -10.59
CA VAL A 50 -7.03 -19.45 -11.40
C VAL A 50 -8.10 -18.84 -10.52
N GLN A 51 -8.51 -19.55 -9.47
CA GLN A 51 -9.64 -19.16 -8.65
C GLN A 51 -9.21 -18.50 -7.33
N LEU A 52 -9.88 -17.42 -6.96
CA LEU A 52 -9.64 -16.70 -5.72
C LEU A 52 -10.72 -17.04 -4.70
N PHE A 53 -10.30 -17.46 -3.49
CA PHE A 53 -11.19 -17.82 -2.39
C PHE A 53 -10.78 -17.15 -1.10
N THR A 54 -11.78 -16.63 -0.36
CA THR A 54 -11.65 -16.35 1.06
C THR A 54 -12.41 -17.42 1.84
N TYR A 55 -11.78 -18.09 2.79
CA TYR A 55 -12.27 -19.35 3.36
C TYR A 55 -12.54 -20.38 2.24
N ASP A 56 -13.80 -20.79 2.11
CA ASP A 56 -14.34 -21.67 1.05
C ASP A 56 -15.25 -20.93 0.05
N GLN A 57 -15.37 -19.60 0.19
CA GLN A 57 -16.25 -18.77 -0.64
C GLN A 57 -15.50 -18.13 -1.81
N ASP A 58 -16.13 -18.10 -2.98
CA ASP A 58 -15.61 -17.35 -4.14
C ASP A 58 -15.40 -15.88 -3.81
N TRP A 59 -14.27 -15.31 -4.26
CA TRP A 59 -13.92 -13.94 -3.97
C TRP A 59 -13.64 -13.15 -5.24
N LEU A 60 -14.33 -12.01 -5.41
CA LEU A 60 -14.26 -11.16 -6.59
C LEU A 60 -14.20 -9.68 -6.19
N ASP A 61 -13.02 -9.15 -5.91
CA ASP A 61 -12.84 -7.72 -5.63
C ASP A 61 -11.60 -7.14 -6.30
N LYS A 62 -10.45 -7.79 -6.17
CA LYS A 62 -9.19 -7.32 -6.75
C LYS A 62 -8.66 -8.32 -7.77
N PRO A 63 -7.92 -7.82 -8.79
CA PRO A 63 -7.29 -8.67 -9.80
C PRO A 63 -6.17 -9.55 -9.24
N HIS A 64 -5.75 -10.54 -10.02
CA HIS A 64 -4.92 -11.67 -9.58
C HIS A 64 -3.44 -11.34 -9.34
N PHE A 65 -2.85 -10.34 -9.98
CA PHE A 65 -1.40 -10.16 -10.00
C PHE A 65 -0.74 -10.12 -8.60
N PRO A 66 -1.23 -9.36 -7.60
CA PRO A 66 -0.66 -9.39 -6.25
C PRO A 66 -0.76 -10.76 -5.58
N PHE A 67 -1.84 -11.50 -5.84
CA PHE A 67 -2.04 -12.85 -5.29
C PHE A 67 -1.09 -13.87 -5.93
N TRP A 68 -0.85 -13.77 -7.24
CA TRP A 68 0.16 -14.60 -7.91
C TRP A 68 1.56 -14.35 -7.35
N MET A 69 1.93 -13.10 -7.07
CA MET A 69 3.22 -12.77 -6.47
C MET A 69 3.34 -13.34 -5.05
N ALA A 70 2.31 -13.21 -4.24
CA ALA A 70 2.28 -13.77 -2.90
C ALA A 70 2.26 -15.32 -2.92
N PHE A 71 1.49 -15.94 -3.81
CA PHE A 71 1.47 -17.39 -4.03
C PHE A 71 2.86 -17.94 -4.38
N LEU A 72 3.55 -17.31 -5.34
CA LEU A 72 4.91 -17.71 -5.73
C LEU A 72 5.89 -17.60 -4.55
N SER A 73 5.78 -16.53 -3.78
CA SER A 73 6.59 -16.35 -2.58
C SER A 73 6.30 -17.43 -1.55
N PHE A 74 5.03 -17.75 -1.29
CA PHE A 74 4.65 -18.82 -0.36
C PHE A 74 5.09 -20.21 -0.83
N LYS A 75 5.03 -20.48 -2.13
CA LYS A 75 5.47 -21.75 -2.70
C LYS A 75 6.95 -22.00 -2.52
N VAL A 76 7.77 -20.95 -2.56
CA VAL A 76 9.24 -21.05 -2.43
C VAL A 76 9.71 -20.92 -0.97
N LEU A 77 9.10 -20.02 -0.21
CA LEU A 77 9.60 -19.59 1.12
C LEU A 77 8.72 -20.07 2.28
N GLY A 78 7.61 -20.74 1.99
CA GLY A 78 6.61 -21.11 2.98
C GLY A 78 5.68 -19.96 3.37
N VAL A 79 4.54 -20.31 3.99
CA VAL A 79 3.52 -19.34 4.40
C VAL A 79 3.97 -18.60 5.65
N SER A 80 4.24 -17.31 5.52
CA SER A 80 4.64 -16.45 6.62
C SER A 80 4.37 -14.98 6.28
N VAL A 81 4.34 -14.11 7.28
CA VAL A 81 4.12 -12.68 7.11
C VAL A 81 5.20 -12.02 6.26
N TRP A 82 6.47 -12.37 6.51
CA TRP A 82 7.57 -11.81 5.73
C TRP A 82 7.59 -12.31 4.28
N ALA A 83 7.22 -13.58 4.05
CA ALA A 83 7.11 -14.13 2.69
C ALA A 83 5.98 -13.46 1.90
N TYR A 84 4.88 -13.05 2.56
CA TYR A 84 3.83 -12.25 1.94
C TYR A 84 4.32 -10.85 1.53
N ARG A 85 5.11 -10.19 2.38
CA ARG A 85 5.61 -8.83 2.15
C ARG A 85 6.77 -8.75 1.16
N LEU A 86 7.56 -9.81 1.04
CA LEU A 86 8.78 -9.79 0.22
C LEU A 86 8.56 -9.38 -1.23
N PRO A 87 7.57 -9.91 -1.98
CA PRO A 87 7.32 -9.45 -3.35
C PRO A 87 7.04 -7.95 -3.43
N ALA A 88 6.22 -7.41 -2.54
CA ALA A 88 5.90 -5.99 -2.51
C ALA A 88 7.14 -5.12 -2.23
N LEU A 89 8.04 -5.55 -1.33
CA LEU A 89 9.32 -4.90 -1.09
C LEU A 89 10.24 -4.94 -2.33
N LEU A 90 10.27 -6.04 -3.07
CA LEU A 90 11.03 -6.12 -4.32
C LEU A 90 10.47 -5.16 -5.38
N PHE A 91 9.14 -5.03 -5.48
CA PHE A 91 8.52 -4.02 -6.34
C PHE A 91 8.79 -2.60 -5.86
N PHE A 92 8.82 -2.35 -4.56
CA PHE A 92 9.25 -1.05 -4.04
C PHE A 92 10.70 -0.71 -4.44
N LEU A 93 11.65 -1.66 -4.33
CA LEU A 93 13.03 -1.48 -4.79
C LEU A 93 13.09 -1.21 -6.30
N LEU A 94 12.31 -1.94 -7.08
CA LEU A 94 12.18 -1.73 -8.52
C LEU A 94 11.60 -0.34 -8.84
N GLY A 95 10.62 0.13 -8.07
CA GLY A 95 10.05 1.47 -8.19
C GLY A 95 11.07 2.58 -7.91
N MET A 96 11.93 2.40 -6.91
CA MET A 96 13.04 3.32 -6.66
C MET A 96 14.05 3.32 -7.81
N LEU A 97 14.38 2.14 -8.35
CA LEU A 97 15.26 2.03 -9.52
C LEU A 97 14.69 2.79 -10.72
N TYR A 98 13.41 2.55 -11.07
CA TYR A 98 12.78 3.27 -12.19
C TYR A 98 12.63 4.76 -11.92
N THR A 99 12.38 5.16 -10.68
CA THR A 99 12.37 6.58 -10.28
C THR A 99 13.75 7.21 -10.53
N PHE A 100 14.82 6.52 -10.16
CA PHE A 100 16.20 6.98 -10.43
C PHE A 100 16.48 7.06 -11.92
N LEU A 101 16.17 6.00 -12.68
CA LEU A 101 16.43 5.93 -14.13
C LEU A 101 15.66 7.01 -14.90
N PHE A 102 14.37 7.19 -14.57
CA PHE A 102 13.55 8.23 -15.21
C PHE A 102 14.06 9.63 -14.86
N ALA A 103 14.31 9.90 -13.57
CA ALA A 103 14.82 11.20 -13.16
C ALA A 103 16.21 11.48 -13.77
N ARG A 104 17.08 10.47 -13.84
CA ARG A 104 18.40 10.62 -14.48
C ARG A 104 18.32 10.87 -15.98
N LYS A 105 17.30 10.39 -16.65
CA LYS A 105 17.10 10.63 -18.09
C LYS A 105 16.86 12.10 -18.41
N TYR A 106 16.15 12.81 -17.54
CA TYR A 106 15.74 14.20 -17.77
C TYR A 106 16.48 15.22 -16.89
N TYR A 107 17.13 14.76 -15.83
CA TYR A 107 17.83 15.59 -14.86
C TYR A 107 19.21 15.01 -14.53
N ASP A 108 19.93 15.64 -13.63
CA ASP A 108 21.23 15.15 -13.18
C ASP A 108 21.14 14.03 -12.11
N VAL A 109 22.30 13.39 -11.83
CA VAL A 109 22.41 12.29 -10.84
C VAL A 109 21.99 12.74 -9.43
N LYS A 110 22.24 14.00 -9.07
CA LYS A 110 21.91 14.53 -7.75
C LYS A 110 20.41 14.65 -7.58
N ILE A 111 19.72 15.15 -8.59
CA ILE A 111 18.24 15.23 -8.62
C ILE A 111 17.64 13.83 -8.60
N ALA A 112 18.18 12.89 -9.40
CA ALA A 112 17.73 11.52 -9.41
C ALA A 112 17.88 10.83 -8.02
N ALA A 113 19.03 10.98 -7.38
CA ALA A 113 19.25 10.46 -6.03
C ALA A 113 18.33 11.15 -4.98
N THR A 114 18.06 12.44 -5.15
CA THR A 114 17.13 13.18 -4.28
C THR A 114 15.71 12.67 -4.44
N ALA A 115 15.25 12.40 -5.67
CA ALA A 115 13.92 11.82 -5.92
C ALA A 115 13.76 10.44 -5.25
N VAL A 116 14.79 9.60 -5.32
CA VAL A 116 14.79 8.28 -4.63
C VAL A 116 14.71 8.44 -3.12
N LEU A 117 15.45 9.36 -2.52
CA LEU A 117 15.40 9.60 -1.07
C LEU A 117 14.05 10.17 -0.63
N ILE A 118 13.43 11.07 -1.42
CA ILE A 118 12.07 11.56 -1.17
C ILE A 118 11.09 10.39 -1.15
N LEU A 119 11.14 9.53 -2.17
CA LEU A 119 10.28 8.36 -2.26
C LEU A 119 10.50 7.40 -1.08
N ALA A 120 11.76 7.06 -0.78
CA ALA A 120 12.11 6.12 0.28
C ALA A 120 11.81 6.62 1.70
N THR A 121 11.54 7.94 1.88
CA THR A 121 11.26 8.57 3.16
C THR A 121 9.87 9.20 3.25
N ALA A 122 8.99 8.94 2.27
CA ALA A 122 7.59 9.35 2.35
C ALA A 122 6.80 8.45 3.31
N GLN A 123 5.98 9.05 4.17
CA GLN A 123 5.29 8.37 5.28
C GLN A 123 4.49 7.16 4.83
N TYR A 124 3.69 7.31 3.79
CA TYR A 124 2.82 6.21 3.35
C TYR A 124 3.57 5.10 2.61
N ILE A 125 4.81 5.31 2.20
CA ILE A 125 5.67 4.23 1.67
C ILE A 125 6.06 3.27 2.79
N PHE A 126 6.51 3.77 3.93
CA PHE A 126 6.81 2.94 5.08
C PHE A 126 5.59 2.14 5.54
N MET A 127 4.42 2.82 5.65
CA MET A 127 3.16 2.15 6.00
C MET A 127 2.80 1.09 4.96
N GLY A 128 2.87 1.39 3.68
CA GLY A 128 2.53 0.46 2.59
C GLY A 128 3.45 -0.76 2.50
N ASN A 129 4.69 -0.67 2.98
CA ASN A 129 5.62 -1.80 3.03
C ASN A 129 5.35 -2.74 4.22
N VAL A 130 4.62 -2.28 5.23
CA VAL A 130 4.16 -3.11 6.38
C VAL A 130 2.71 -3.54 6.21
N ASP A 131 1.84 -2.63 5.78
CA ASP A 131 0.42 -2.85 5.47
C ASP A 131 0.28 -3.09 3.94
N VAL A 132 0.86 -4.19 3.45
CA VAL A 132 0.97 -4.47 2.02
C VAL A 132 -0.39 -4.75 1.39
N ARG A 133 -0.72 -3.91 0.40
CA ARG A 133 -1.90 -4.01 -0.47
C ARG A 133 -1.44 -3.99 -1.93
N ALA A 134 -2.22 -3.41 -2.84
CA ALA A 134 -1.87 -3.29 -4.26
C ALA A 134 -0.81 -2.21 -4.55
N GLU A 135 -0.74 -1.15 -3.73
CA GLU A 135 -0.02 0.08 -4.00
C GLU A 135 1.50 -0.08 -4.13
N PRO A 136 2.20 -0.88 -3.31
CA PRO A 136 3.63 -1.10 -3.48
C PRO A 136 4.00 -1.69 -4.85
N TYR A 137 3.13 -2.52 -5.43
CA TYR A 137 3.30 -3.04 -6.78
C TYR A 137 3.10 -1.95 -7.82
N LEU A 138 2.02 -1.17 -7.71
CA LEU A 138 1.68 -0.10 -8.65
C LEU A 138 2.77 0.96 -8.75
N LEU A 139 3.43 1.28 -7.64
CA LEU A 139 4.52 2.23 -7.58
C LEU A 139 5.60 1.92 -8.64
N ALA A 140 6.06 0.67 -8.71
CA ALA A 140 7.06 0.25 -9.69
C ALA A 140 6.48 0.15 -11.11
N LEU A 141 5.29 -0.44 -11.22
CA LEU A 141 4.65 -0.74 -12.49
C LEU A 141 4.31 0.53 -13.27
N ILE A 142 3.83 1.57 -12.61
CA ILE A 142 3.48 2.85 -13.25
C ILE A 142 4.74 3.59 -13.71
N ILE A 143 5.70 3.85 -12.82
CA ILE A 143 6.90 4.61 -13.21
C ILE A 143 7.77 3.84 -14.19
N GLY A 144 7.84 2.51 -14.06
CA GLY A 144 8.56 1.65 -15.00
C GLY A 144 7.93 1.68 -16.40
N SER A 145 6.59 1.60 -16.50
CA SER A 145 5.87 1.78 -17.77
C SER A 145 6.18 3.12 -18.40
N ILE A 146 6.08 4.21 -17.62
CA ILE A 146 6.36 5.58 -18.11
C ILE A 146 7.82 5.73 -18.57
N TYR A 147 8.79 5.13 -17.86
CA TYR A 147 10.19 5.13 -18.25
C TYR A 147 10.42 4.47 -19.62
N HIS A 148 9.87 3.27 -19.82
CA HIS A 148 10.00 2.54 -21.08
C HIS A 148 9.21 3.20 -22.21
N ILE A 149 8.03 3.78 -21.93
CA ILE A 149 7.31 4.61 -22.90
C ILE A 149 8.16 5.82 -23.31
N ALA A 150 8.79 6.50 -22.36
CA ALA A 150 9.64 7.66 -22.66
C ALA A 150 10.85 7.28 -23.54
N ASN A 151 11.46 6.11 -23.30
CA ASN A 151 12.50 5.59 -24.20
C ASN A 151 11.97 5.29 -25.59
N LEU A 152 10.81 4.61 -25.66
CA LEU A 152 10.16 4.24 -26.92
C LEU A 152 9.78 5.49 -27.76
N GLN A 153 9.44 6.62 -27.12
CA GLN A 153 9.15 7.86 -27.85
C GLN A 153 10.40 8.48 -28.50
N GLU A 154 11.60 8.26 -27.95
CA GLU A 154 12.85 8.76 -28.52
C GLU A 154 13.36 7.84 -29.64
N HIS A 155 13.48 6.55 -29.35
CA HIS A 155 13.97 5.54 -30.27
C HIS A 155 13.15 4.27 -30.17
N PHE A 156 12.70 3.73 -31.33
CA PHE A 156 12.02 2.44 -31.35
C PHE A 156 12.96 1.33 -30.89
N ASN A 157 12.53 0.59 -29.86
CA ASN A 157 13.24 -0.57 -29.35
C ASN A 157 12.21 -1.60 -28.83
N TRP A 158 12.28 -2.82 -29.32
CA TRP A 158 11.39 -3.91 -28.93
C TRP A 158 11.43 -4.24 -27.43
N ARG A 159 12.61 -4.09 -26.80
CA ARG A 159 12.74 -4.29 -25.36
C ARG A 159 11.91 -3.28 -24.57
N ASP A 160 12.01 -2.02 -24.93
CA ASP A 160 11.25 -0.95 -24.27
C ASP A 160 9.75 -1.10 -24.55
N MET A 161 9.36 -1.50 -25.76
CA MET A 161 7.97 -1.78 -26.10
C MET A 161 7.40 -2.93 -25.27
N LEU A 162 8.11 -4.05 -25.19
CA LEU A 162 7.70 -5.22 -24.41
C LEU A 162 7.61 -4.89 -22.90
N LEU A 163 8.61 -4.22 -22.35
CA LEU A 163 8.62 -3.85 -20.92
C LEU A 163 7.55 -2.81 -20.60
N ALA A 164 7.32 -1.81 -21.45
CA ALA A 164 6.23 -0.85 -21.27
C ALA A 164 4.87 -1.56 -21.27
N ALA A 165 4.62 -2.45 -22.23
CA ALA A 165 3.37 -3.22 -22.32
C ALA A 165 3.19 -4.17 -21.13
N LEU A 166 4.24 -4.90 -20.74
CA LEU A 166 4.20 -5.87 -19.64
C LEU A 166 3.94 -5.18 -18.30
N LEU A 167 4.69 -4.12 -17.99
CA LEU A 167 4.50 -3.37 -16.74
C LEU A 167 3.12 -2.71 -16.69
N THR A 168 2.62 -2.19 -17.83
CA THR A 168 1.26 -1.64 -17.91
C THR A 168 0.21 -2.72 -17.69
N ALA A 169 0.35 -3.89 -18.33
CA ALA A 169 -0.55 -5.01 -18.15
C ALA A 169 -0.57 -5.51 -16.70
N CYS A 170 0.61 -5.67 -16.07
CA CYS A 170 0.72 -6.01 -14.66
C CYS A 170 0.07 -4.94 -13.75
N ALA A 171 0.18 -3.65 -14.07
CA ALA A 171 -0.50 -2.58 -13.34
C ALA A 171 -2.03 -2.71 -13.45
N ILE A 172 -2.55 -2.99 -14.65
CA ILE A 172 -3.98 -3.25 -14.87
C ILE A 172 -4.43 -4.48 -14.08
N MET A 173 -3.69 -5.58 -14.13
CA MET A 173 -3.94 -6.81 -13.38
C MET A 173 -3.70 -6.68 -11.86
N THR A 174 -3.20 -5.52 -11.40
CA THR A 174 -3.04 -5.21 -9.95
C THR A 174 -4.24 -4.48 -9.39
N LYS A 175 -4.84 -3.54 -10.13
CA LYS A 175 -5.89 -2.66 -9.58
C LYS A 175 -6.98 -2.25 -10.56
N GLY A 176 -6.91 -2.67 -11.81
CA GLY A 176 -7.90 -2.36 -12.85
C GLY A 176 -7.46 -1.28 -13.83
N ILE A 177 -8.35 -0.93 -14.74
CA ILE A 177 -8.03 -0.13 -15.93
C ILE A 177 -7.69 1.35 -15.65
N PHE A 178 -8.10 1.93 -14.53
CA PHE A 178 -7.86 3.35 -14.26
C PHE A 178 -6.37 3.71 -14.12
N VAL A 179 -5.48 2.74 -13.90
CA VAL A 179 -4.02 2.98 -13.87
C VAL A 179 -3.48 3.51 -15.20
N ILE A 180 -4.19 3.25 -16.31
CA ILE A 180 -3.85 3.79 -17.63
C ILE A 180 -3.91 5.32 -17.67
N VAL A 181 -4.71 5.94 -16.81
CA VAL A 181 -4.80 7.41 -16.68
C VAL A 181 -3.46 8.00 -16.23
N ALA A 182 -2.74 7.33 -15.32
CA ALA A 182 -1.39 7.74 -14.96
C ALA A 182 -0.39 7.46 -16.10
N ILE A 183 -0.42 6.25 -16.67
CA ILE A 183 0.58 5.76 -17.63
C ILE A 183 0.43 6.44 -18.98
N TYR A 184 -0.74 6.27 -19.62
CA TYR A 184 -0.98 6.89 -20.95
C TYR A 184 -1.35 8.36 -20.85
N GLY A 185 -1.88 8.84 -19.71
CA GLY A 185 -2.03 10.26 -19.44
C GLY A 185 -0.69 10.98 -19.34
N SER A 186 0.37 10.33 -18.86
CA SER A 186 1.75 10.85 -18.94
C SER A 186 2.20 11.03 -20.38
N LEU A 187 1.97 10.03 -21.24
CA LEU A 187 2.30 10.11 -22.66
C LEU A 187 1.48 11.20 -23.37
N LEU A 188 0.17 11.23 -23.13
CA LEU A 188 -0.75 12.23 -23.67
C LEU A 188 -0.26 13.65 -23.33
N GLY A 189 0.03 13.93 -22.08
CA GLY A 189 0.49 15.23 -21.65
C GLY A 189 1.84 15.60 -22.24
N GLN A 190 2.79 14.67 -22.31
CA GLN A 190 4.09 14.90 -22.96
C GLN A 190 3.91 15.30 -24.43
N LEU A 191 3.12 14.56 -25.19
CA LEU A 191 2.88 14.84 -26.60
C LEU A 191 2.02 16.09 -26.83
N LEU A 192 1.08 16.38 -25.92
CA LEU A 192 0.26 17.60 -25.97
C LEU A 192 1.13 18.85 -25.86
N PHE A 193 1.97 18.93 -24.82
CA PHE A 193 2.83 20.10 -24.59
C PHE A 193 3.94 20.22 -25.63
N GLN A 194 4.33 19.12 -26.25
CA GLN A 194 5.27 19.11 -27.40
C GLN A 194 4.59 19.38 -28.76
N LYS A 195 3.24 19.54 -28.79
CA LYS A 195 2.45 19.71 -30.04
C LYS A 195 2.56 18.53 -31.02
N ARG A 196 2.73 17.30 -30.48
CA ARG A 196 2.93 16.06 -31.23
C ARG A 196 1.77 15.05 -31.03
N LEU A 197 0.55 15.52 -30.76
CA LEU A 197 -0.61 14.65 -30.43
C LEU A 197 -0.90 13.56 -31.47
N LYS A 198 -0.63 13.82 -32.76
CA LYS A 198 -0.83 12.82 -33.83
C LYS A 198 -0.03 11.53 -33.58
N GLU A 199 1.06 11.61 -32.83
CA GLU A 199 1.90 10.45 -32.53
C GLU A 199 1.26 9.47 -31.56
N LEU A 200 0.20 9.84 -30.84
CA LEU A 200 -0.60 8.89 -30.04
C LEU A 200 -1.12 7.72 -30.90
N PHE A 201 -1.38 7.95 -32.18
CA PHE A 201 -1.94 6.98 -33.12
C PHE A 201 -0.91 6.48 -34.14
N ASN A 202 0.39 6.66 -33.91
CA ASN A 202 1.41 6.06 -34.76
C ASN A 202 1.50 4.55 -34.52
N LEU A 203 2.07 3.81 -35.49
CA LEU A 203 2.15 2.33 -35.45
C LEU A 203 2.81 1.79 -34.18
N LYS A 204 3.85 2.49 -33.66
CA LYS A 204 4.52 2.04 -32.43
C LYS A 204 3.63 2.13 -31.19
N ASN A 205 2.85 3.21 -31.06
CA ASN A 205 1.93 3.38 -29.92
C ASN A 205 0.70 2.47 -30.05
N ILE A 206 0.15 2.30 -31.26
CA ILE A 206 -0.90 1.31 -31.52
C ILE A 206 -0.41 -0.10 -31.15
N GLY A 207 0.81 -0.47 -31.60
CA GLY A 207 1.43 -1.74 -31.23
C GLY A 207 1.61 -1.92 -29.72
N LEU A 208 2.01 -0.86 -29.02
CA LEU A 208 2.11 -0.85 -27.55
C LEU A 208 0.74 -1.12 -26.89
N TYR A 209 -0.32 -0.45 -27.36
CA TYR A 209 -1.66 -0.64 -26.81
C TYR A 209 -2.19 -2.04 -27.05
N LEU A 210 -2.03 -2.57 -28.28
CA LEU A 210 -2.43 -3.93 -28.63
C LEU A 210 -1.66 -4.98 -27.83
N LEU A 211 -0.34 -4.80 -27.69
CA LEU A 211 0.49 -5.71 -26.90
C LEU A 211 0.08 -5.68 -25.41
N THR A 212 -0.26 -4.51 -24.86
CA THR A 212 -0.78 -4.40 -23.50
C THR A 212 -2.08 -5.18 -23.33
N LEU A 213 -3.02 -5.05 -24.28
CA LEU A 213 -4.28 -5.79 -24.25
C LEU A 213 -4.07 -7.32 -24.30
N ILE A 214 -3.14 -7.78 -25.15
CA ILE A 214 -2.77 -9.20 -25.22
C ILE A 214 -2.21 -9.69 -23.86
N LEU A 215 -1.35 -8.91 -23.23
CA LEU A 215 -0.73 -9.28 -21.97
C LEU A 215 -1.68 -9.21 -20.75
N VAL A 216 -2.87 -8.60 -20.89
CA VAL A 216 -3.94 -8.62 -19.88
C VAL A 216 -4.84 -9.88 -20.02
N LEU A 217 -4.78 -10.60 -21.14
CA LEU A 217 -5.64 -11.77 -21.36
C LEU A 217 -5.60 -12.84 -20.26
N PRO A 218 -4.47 -13.12 -19.58
CA PRO A 218 -4.46 -14.05 -18.45
C PRO A 218 -5.45 -13.69 -17.35
N GLU A 219 -5.60 -12.40 -17.02
CA GLU A 219 -6.59 -11.92 -16.04
C GLU A 219 -8.03 -12.18 -16.53
N LEU A 220 -8.31 -11.83 -17.78
CA LEU A 220 -9.65 -12.04 -18.36
C LEU A 220 -10.00 -13.52 -18.42
N TYR A 221 -9.02 -14.37 -18.72
CA TYR A 221 -9.19 -15.82 -18.78
C TYR A 221 -9.50 -16.42 -17.39
N THR A 222 -8.78 -16.02 -16.35
CA THR A 222 -9.04 -16.51 -14.98
C THR A 222 -10.43 -16.10 -14.49
N LEU A 223 -10.84 -14.84 -14.74
CA LEU A 223 -12.17 -14.34 -14.39
C LEU A 223 -13.27 -15.06 -15.17
N TYR A 224 -13.06 -15.32 -16.46
CA TYR A 224 -13.98 -16.11 -17.29
C TYR A 224 -14.18 -17.51 -16.72
N LEU A 225 -13.08 -18.20 -16.40
CA LEU A 225 -13.14 -19.57 -15.87
C LEU A 225 -13.82 -19.64 -14.50
N GLN A 226 -13.59 -18.65 -13.61
CA GLN A 226 -14.14 -18.68 -12.26
C GLN A 226 -15.60 -18.26 -12.21
N PHE A 227 -16.04 -17.28 -13.01
CA PHE A 227 -17.34 -16.63 -12.86
C PHE A 227 -18.23 -16.74 -14.08
N ASP A 228 -17.71 -16.41 -15.28
CA ASP A 228 -18.55 -16.33 -16.49
C ASP A 228 -19.02 -17.72 -16.95
N LEU A 229 -18.24 -18.78 -16.72
CA LEU A 229 -18.65 -20.17 -16.95
C LEU A 229 -19.57 -20.74 -15.84
N HIS A 230 -19.73 -20.02 -14.73
CA HIS A 230 -20.44 -20.48 -13.54
C HIS A 230 -21.53 -19.48 -13.12
N PRO A 231 -22.59 -19.27 -13.93
CA PRO A 231 -23.66 -18.32 -13.63
C PRO A 231 -24.47 -18.68 -12.38
N GLU A 232 -24.39 -19.92 -11.90
CA GLU A 232 -25.02 -20.41 -10.68
C GLU A 232 -24.35 -19.91 -9.40
N LYS A 233 -23.10 -19.43 -9.47
CA LYS A 233 -22.38 -18.93 -8.31
C LYS A 233 -23.03 -17.68 -7.72
N LEU A 234 -23.07 -17.61 -6.39
CA LEU A 234 -23.55 -16.45 -5.65
C LEU A 234 -22.39 -15.52 -5.32
N VAL A 235 -22.35 -14.35 -5.94
CA VAL A 235 -21.33 -13.32 -5.72
C VAL A 235 -22.03 -11.99 -5.43
N PHE A 236 -21.65 -11.30 -4.35
CA PHE A 236 -22.34 -10.08 -3.92
C PHE A 236 -23.87 -10.25 -3.77
N GLU A 237 -24.30 -11.39 -3.23
CA GLU A 237 -25.72 -11.75 -3.07
C GLU A 237 -26.51 -11.83 -4.40
N LYS A 238 -25.83 -12.01 -5.53
CA LYS A 238 -26.41 -12.11 -6.87
C LYS A 238 -25.88 -13.33 -7.61
N HIS A 239 -26.73 -13.90 -8.46
CA HIS A 239 -26.33 -14.88 -9.46
C HIS A 239 -26.01 -14.20 -10.81
N GLN A 240 -25.40 -14.93 -11.73
CA GLN A 240 -25.04 -14.47 -13.08
C GLN A 240 -24.10 -13.25 -13.09
N VAL A 241 -23.19 -13.17 -12.11
CA VAL A 241 -22.18 -12.10 -12.07
C VAL A 241 -21.04 -12.44 -13.02
N SER A 242 -20.82 -11.63 -14.06
CA SER A 242 -19.68 -11.76 -14.96
C SER A 242 -18.41 -11.20 -14.30
N GLY A 243 -17.36 -12.03 -14.19
CA GLY A 243 -16.06 -11.61 -13.69
C GLY A 243 -15.38 -10.61 -14.62
N ILE A 244 -15.48 -10.81 -15.94
CA ILE A 244 -14.93 -9.90 -16.96
C ILE A 244 -15.59 -8.52 -16.88
N LYS A 245 -16.94 -8.48 -16.85
CA LYS A 245 -17.69 -7.23 -16.73
C LYS A 245 -17.37 -6.51 -15.42
N TRP A 246 -17.27 -7.28 -14.32
CA TRP A 246 -16.86 -6.72 -13.03
C TRP A 246 -15.49 -6.04 -13.12
N PHE A 247 -14.50 -6.71 -13.65
CA PHE A 247 -13.13 -6.20 -13.76
C PHE A 247 -13.02 -4.95 -14.64
N LEU A 248 -13.63 -4.99 -15.85
CA LEU A 248 -13.49 -3.91 -16.82
C LEU A 248 -14.42 -2.72 -16.54
N TRP A 249 -15.59 -2.94 -15.91
CA TRP A 249 -16.63 -1.93 -15.79
C TRP A 249 -17.15 -1.74 -14.37
N ASP A 250 -17.82 -2.76 -13.81
CA ASP A 250 -18.63 -2.58 -12.61
C ASP A 250 -17.79 -2.18 -11.39
N SER A 251 -16.60 -2.78 -11.20
CA SER A 251 -15.70 -2.42 -10.10
C SER A 251 -15.10 -1.01 -10.25
N GLN A 252 -14.85 -0.57 -11.48
CA GLN A 252 -14.23 0.73 -11.75
C GLN A 252 -15.25 1.86 -11.62
N PHE A 253 -16.34 1.80 -12.39
CA PHE A 253 -17.36 2.83 -12.40
C PHE A 253 -18.26 2.76 -11.17
N GLY A 254 -18.52 1.59 -10.62
CA GLY A 254 -19.23 1.41 -9.35
C GLY A 254 -18.51 2.08 -8.18
N ARG A 255 -17.18 1.98 -8.11
CA ARG A 255 -16.39 2.71 -7.11
C ARG A 255 -16.34 4.20 -7.42
N PHE A 256 -16.11 4.57 -8.68
CA PHE A 256 -16.10 5.99 -9.05
C PHE A 256 -17.39 6.69 -8.64
N ALA A 257 -18.54 6.09 -8.89
CA ALA A 257 -19.86 6.62 -8.52
C ALA A 257 -20.30 6.28 -7.08
N ASN A 258 -19.58 5.36 -6.39
CA ASN A 258 -19.91 4.82 -5.06
C ASN A 258 -21.32 4.19 -4.97
N ASN A 259 -21.71 3.44 -6.01
CA ASN A 259 -23.02 2.81 -6.15
C ASN A 259 -23.00 1.30 -6.40
N GLY A 260 -21.81 0.68 -6.30
CA GLY A 260 -21.63 -0.78 -6.46
C GLY A 260 -21.87 -1.55 -5.16
N PRO A 261 -21.75 -2.89 -5.19
CA PRO A 261 -21.83 -3.74 -4.00
C PRO A 261 -20.72 -3.45 -2.97
N ILE A 262 -19.61 -2.85 -3.41
CA ILE A 262 -18.54 -2.37 -2.56
C ILE A 262 -18.60 -0.84 -2.55
N ALA A 263 -19.39 -0.29 -1.65
CA ALA A 263 -19.60 1.15 -1.50
C ALA A 263 -19.16 1.63 -0.11
N GLN A 264 -18.76 2.89 0.00
CA GLN A 264 -18.50 3.58 1.27
C GLN A 264 -19.75 4.30 1.77
N ARG A 265 -19.90 4.42 3.10
CA ARG A 265 -21.02 5.14 3.73
C ARG A 265 -20.99 6.66 3.48
N SER A 266 -19.79 7.24 3.30
CA SER A 266 -19.59 8.67 3.04
C SER A 266 -19.47 8.95 1.54
N SER A 267 -20.07 10.04 1.06
CA SER A 267 -19.77 10.59 -0.27
C SER A 267 -18.34 11.15 -0.29
N GLY A 268 -17.64 11.02 -1.44
CA GLY A 268 -16.30 11.56 -1.58
C GLY A 268 -16.23 13.09 -1.46
N ASP A 269 -15.08 13.59 -1.05
CA ASP A 269 -14.74 15.02 -0.98
C ASP A 269 -13.66 15.33 -2.05
N VAL A 270 -13.89 16.35 -2.87
CA VAL A 270 -12.96 16.76 -3.93
C VAL A 270 -11.58 17.14 -3.36
N PHE A 271 -11.53 17.66 -2.15
CA PHE A 271 -10.28 18.05 -1.46
C PHE A 271 -9.65 16.91 -0.67
N PHE A 272 -10.29 15.74 -0.61
CA PHE A 272 -9.82 14.59 0.19
C PHE A 272 -8.33 14.29 -0.01
N TYR A 273 -7.87 14.21 -1.24
CA TYR A 273 -6.47 13.88 -1.49
C TYR A 273 -5.51 15.05 -1.25
N LEU A 274 -5.98 16.29 -1.32
CA LEU A 274 -5.14 17.43 -0.95
C LEU A 274 -4.81 17.41 0.55
N HIS A 275 -5.80 17.19 1.43
CA HIS A 275 -5.50 17.08 2.85
C HIS A 275 -4.85 15.72 3.22
N THR A 276 -5.19 14.63 2.51
CA THR A 276 -4.55 13.32 2.73
C THR A 276 -3.05 13.37 2.45
N LEU A 277 -2.61 14.05 1.41
CA LEU A 277 -1.19 14.19 1.09
C LEU A 277 -0.41 14.91 2.19
N LEU A 278 -1.02 15.75 3.03
CA LEU A 278 -0.33 16.41 4.14
C LEU A 278 0.33 15.41 5.09
N TRP A 279 -0.27 14.26 5.31
CA TRP A 279 0.31 13.22 6.15
C TRP A 279 0.84 12.02 5.36
N ALA A 280 0.17 11.62 4.26
CA ALA A 280 0.57 10.48 3.45
C ALA A 280 1.91 10.71 2.72
N PHE A 281 2.14 11.94 2.24
CA PHE A 281 3.40 12.33 1.61
C PHE A 281 4.31 13.13 2.57
N ALA A 282 4.02 13.10 3.89
CA ALA A 282 4.92 13.69 4.89
C ALA A 282 6.31 13.02 4.81
N PRO A 283 7.39 13.77 5.05
CA PRO A 283 7.48 15.20 5.34
C PRO A 283 7.56 16.10 4.10
N TRP A 284 7.17 15.63 2.94
CA TRP A 284 7.44 16.26 1.65
C TRP A 284 6.27 17.11 1.11
N CYS A 285 5.07 16.99 1.64
CA CYS A 285 3.85 17.51 1.03
C CYS A 285 3.86 19.04 0.84
N LEU A 286 4.22 19.83 1.87
CA LEU A 286 4.23 21.29 1.75
C LEU A 286 5.21 21.76 0.67
N LEU A 287 6.38 21.12 0.62
CA LEU A 287 7.39 21.42 -0.40
C LEU A 287 6.96 20.93 -1.78
N PHE A 288 6.22 19.82 -1.86
CA PHE A 288 5.63 19.32 -3.10
C PHE A 288 4.58 20.29 -3.66
N TYR A 289 3.69 20.85 -2.84
CA TYR A 289 2.72 21.85 -3.31
C TYR A 289 3.41 23.10 -3.87
N PHE A 290 4.48 23.54 -3.20
CA PHE A 290 5.31 24.63 -3.73
C PHE A 290 5.95 24.26 -5.08
N ALA A 291 6.55 23.07 -5.19
CA ALA A 291 7.18 22.59 -6.42
C ALA A 291 6.17 22.44 -7.56
N LEU A 292 4.98 21.91 -7.27
CA LEU A 292 3.89 21.77 -8.23
C LEU A 292 3.42 23.15 -8.74
N TYR A 293 3.22 24.10 -7.82
CA TYR A 293 2.87 25.48 -8.18
C TYR A 293 3.91 26.10 -9.13
N LYS A 294 5.20 25.97 -8.80
CA LYS A 294 6.30 26.47 -9.66
C LYS A 294 6.34 25.79 -11.01
N ARG A 295 6.12 24.49 -11.06
CA ARG A 295 6.08 23.72 -12.32
C ARG A 295 4.94 24.19 -13.21
N VAL A 296 3.72 24.35 -12.64
CA VAL A 296 2.56 24.88 -13.35
C VAL A 296 2.80 26.33 -13.82
N GLN A 297 3.35 27.19 -12.97
CA GLN A 297 3.69 28.57 -13.34
C GLN A 297 4.67 28.62 -14.51
N GLY A 298 5.71 27.78 -14.51
CA GLY A 298 6.66 27.68 -15.62
C GLY A 298 5.99 27.23 -16.92
N ILE A 299 5.06 26.26 -16.85
CA ILE A 299 4.29 25.82 -18.03
C ILE A 299 3.42 26.96 -18.59
N ILE A 300 2.71 27.69 -17.72
CA ILE A 300 1.86 28.83 -18.12
C ILE A 300 2.70 29.94 -18.77
N LYS A 301 3.89 30.21 -18.23
CA LYS A 301 4.85 31.16 -18.79
C LYS A 301 5.57 30.65 -20.04
N LYS A 302 5.25 29.44 -20.51
CA LYS A 302 5.89 28.77 -21.65
C LYS A 302 7.41 28.56 -21.47
N GLU A 303 7.89 28.46 -20.26
CA GLU A 303 9.27 28.11 -19.96
C GLU A 303 9.52 26.65 -20.36
N LYS A 304 10.70 26.40 -20.98
CA LYS A 304 11.08 25.04 -21.39
C LYS A 304 11.18 24.13 -20.17
N GLN A 305 10.39 23.07 -20.16
CA GLN A 305 10.42 22.05 -19.13
C GLN A 305 11.30 20.86 -19.58
N ALA A 306 11.91 20.17 -18.63
CA ALA A 306 12.71 18.97 -18.92
C ALA A 306 11.83 17.83 -19.48
N GLU A 307 10.64 17.67 -18.93
CA GLU A 307 9.64 16.67 -19.34
C GLU A 307 8.25 17.09 -18.84
N TYR A 308 7.19 16.46 -19.36
CA TYR A 308 5.79 16.69 -18.93
C TYR A 308 5.12 15.40 -18.47
N TYR A 309 5.80 14.25 -18.53
CA TYR A 309 5.24 12.96 -18.12
C TYR A 309 4.78 12.97 -16.67
N THR A 310 5.67 13.40 -15.75
CA THR A 310 5.43 13.32 -14.32
C THR A 310 4.27 14.20 -13.87
N ILE A 311 4.20 15.43 -14.34
CA ILE A 311 3.10 16.34 -13.97
C ILE A 311 1.78 15.86 -14.56
N SER A 312 1.78 15.43 -15.83
CA SER A 312 0.54 15.01 -16.49
C SER A 312 -0.03 13.74 -15.87
N GLY A 313 0.75 12.67 -15.73
CA GLY A 313 0.28 11.42 -15.14
C GLY A 313 -0.09 11.57 -13.67
N GLY A 314 0.72 12.30 -12.90
CA GLY A 314 0.48 12.52 -11.48
C GLY A 314 -0.77 13.35 -11.21
N VAL A 315 -0.93 14.47 -11.92
CA VAL A 315 -2.10 15.36 -11.74
C VAL A 315 -3.37 14.71 -12.28
N LEU A 316 -3.34 14.06 -13.45
CA LEU A 316 -4.52 13.41 -14.03
C LEU A 316 -5.05 12.29 -13.13
N LEU A 317 -4.17 11.45 -12.56
CA LEU A 317 -4.61 10.39 -11.65
C LEU A 317 -5.12 10.97 -10.33
N LEU A 318 -4.46 12.01 -9.78
CA LEU A 318 -4.93 12.66 -8.57
C LEU A 318 -6.32 13.32 -8.78
N LEU A 319 -6.54 13.96 -9.92
CA LEU A 319 -7.85 14.52 -10.30
C LEU A 319 -8.91 13.43 -10.42
N LEU A 320 -8.60 12.32 -11.11
CA LEU A 320 -9.52 11.19 -11.22
C LEU A 320 -9.96 10.68 -9.84
N PHE A 321 -9.01 10.49 -8.93
CA PHE A 321 -9.31 10.05 -7.57
C PHE A 321 -10.09 11.10 -6.78
N SER A 322 -9.78 12.39 -6.93
CA SER A 322 -10.49 13.49 -6.27
C SER A 322 -11.93 13.64 -6.72
N LEU A 323 -12.23 13.28 -7.97
CA LEU A 323 -13.59 13.27 -8.52
C LEU A 323 -14.37 12.00 -8.19
N SER A 324 -13.68 10.94 -7.75
CA SER A 324 -14.31 9.70 -7.31
C SER A 324 -15.03 9.90 -5.99
N ARG A 325 -16.21 9.28 -5.85
CA ARG A 325 -16.95 9.25 -4.58
C ARG A 325 -16.48 8.17 -3.62
N PHE A 326 -15.71 7.19 -4.11
CA PHE A 326 -15.06 6.16 -3.29
C PHE A 326 -13.58 6.52 -3.13
N GLN A 327 -13.17 6.95 -1.93
CA GLN A 327 -11.85 7.50 -1.68
C GLN A 327 -11.16 6.77 -0.53
N LEU A 328 -9.92 6.34 -0.76
CA LEU A 328 -9.08 5.70 0.24
C LEU A 328 -7.69 6.37 0.24
N PRO A 329 -7.14 6.66 1.43
CA PRO A 329 -5.87 7.41 1.54
C PRO A 329 -4.71 6.77 0.78
N PHE A 330 -4.61 5.45 0.78
CA PHE A 330 -3.49 4.70 0.19
C PHE A 330 -3.45 4.74 -1.34
N TYR A 331 -4.51 5.21 -2.03
CA TYR A 331 -4.49 5.37 -3.50
C TYR A 331 -3.41 6.35 -3.97
N THR A 332 -3.00 7.31 -3.13
CA THR A 332 -1.96 8.29 -3.46
C THR A 332 -0.58 7.68 -3.68
N ASN A 333 -0.28 6.52 -3.11
CA ASN A 333 1.04 5.89 -3.24
C ASN A 333 1.46 5.64 -4.70
N ALA A 334 0.48 5.32 -5.55
CA ALA A 334 0.71 5.01 -6.96
C ALA A 334 1.41 6.14 -7.73
N VAL A 335 1.26 7.40 -7.29
CA VAL A 335 1.84 8.59 -7.95
C VAL A 335 3.04 9.18 -7.22
N PHE A 336 3.45 8.63 -6.08
CA PHE A 336 4.58 9.18 -5.32
C PHE A 336 5.91 9.22 -6.08
N PRO A 337 6.26 8.25 -6.96
CA PRO A 337 7.43 8.40 -7.82
C PRO A 337 7.39 9.65 -8.69
N LEU A 338 6.23 9.97 -9.27
CA LEU A 338 6.04 11.14 -10.11
C LEU A 338 6.17 12.43 -9.28
N PHE A 339 5.58 12.46 -8.09
CA PHE A 339 5.67 13.60 -7.17
C PHE A 339 7.09 13.81 -6.64
N ALA A 340 7.81 12.73 -6.34
CA ALA A 340 9.20 12.80 -5.91
C ALA A 340 10.09 13.40 -6.99
N ILE A 341 9.86 13.06 -8.26
CA ILE A 341 10.62 13.61 -9.40
C ILE A 341 10.29 15.10 -9.62
N ILE A 342 9.00 15.50 -9.51
CA ILE A 342 8.60 16.92 -9.58
C ILE A 342 9.28 17.74 -8.47
N LEU A 343 9.33 17.18 -7.27
CA LEU A 343 9.83 17.86 -6.08
C LEU A 343 11.37 17.95 -6.02
N ALA A 344 12.07 16.92 -6.47
CA ALA A 344 13.52 16.76 -6.26
C ALA A 344 14.38 17.97 -6.67
N PRO A 345 14.15 18.66 -7.82
CA PRO A 345 14.89 19.86 -8.16
C PRO A 345 14.79 20.95 -7.07
N TYR A 346 13.60 21.15 -6.51
CA TYR A 346 13.33 22.21 -5.53
C TYR A 346 13.90 21.93 -4.14
N CYS A 347 14.21 20.67 -3.82
CA CYS A 347 14.89 20.30 -2.57
C CYS A 347 16.34 20.78 -2.54
N THR A 348 17.02 20.80 -3.67
CA THR A 348 18.48 20.97 -3.75
C THR A 348 18.94 22.25 -4.46
N MET A 349 18.05 22.93 -5.18
CA MET A 349 18.37 24.18 -5.86
C MET A 349 18.54 25.34 -4.88
N GLN A 350 19.33 26.35 -5.27
CA GLN A 350 19.42 27.60 -4.53
C GLN A 350 18.21 28.45 -4.88
N LEU A 351 17.38 28.75 -3.88
CA LEU A 351 16.24 29.64 -3.97
C LEU A 351 16.59 30.98 -3.34
N GLY A 352 16.10 32.07 -3.89
CA GLY A 352 16.30 33.41 -3.34
C GLY A 352 15.19 33.82 -2.35
N GLY A 353 15.50 34.82 -1.50
CA GLY A 353 14.52 35.59 -0.74
C GLY A 353 13.41 34.78 -0.03
N VAL A 354 12.17 35.11 -0.36
CA VAL A 354 10.96 34.53 0.29
C VAL A 354 10.84 33.03 0.03
N GLU A 355 11.20 32.55 -1.15
CA GLU A 355 11.07 31.12 -1.50
C GLU A 355 11.97 30.24 -0.66
N SER A 356 13.19 30.68 -0.36
CA SER A 356 14.10 29.98 0.55
C SER A 356 13.55 29.90 1.97
N LYS A 357 12.92 30.99 2.44
CA LYS A 357 12.26 31.02 3.77
C LYS A 357 11.07 30.09 3.82
N LEU A 358 10.19 30.08 2.80
CA LEU A 358 9.03 29.19 2.74
C LEU A 358 9.45 27.72 2.74
N ARG A 359 10.50 27.36 1.97
CA ARG A 359 11.05 26.01 1.98
C ARG A 359 11.53 25.62 3.39
N ALA A 360 12.30 26.48 4.05
CA ALA A 360 12.82 26.23 5.39
C ALA A 360 11.68 26.07 6.40
N ILE A 361 10.67 26.95 6.35
CA ILE A 361 9.50 26.87 7.25
C ILE A 361 8.76 25.54 7.04
N GLY A 362 8.45 25.16 5.80
CA GLY A 362 7.75 23.91 5.50
C GLY A 362 8.50 22.68 6.02
N GLN A 363 9.84 22.65 5.89
CA GLN A 363 10.66 21.56 6.41
C GLN A 363 10.71 21.56 7.95
N TRP A 364 10.86 22.72 8.58
CA TRP A 364 10.84 22.83 10.05
C TRP A 364 9.51 22.42 10.65
N VAL A 365 8.38 22.76 10.00
CA VAL A 365 7.05 22.32 10.46
C VAL A 365 7.00 20.80 10.58
N TYR A 366 7.46 20.06 9.55
CA TYR A 366 7.46 18.60 9.62
C TYR A 366 8.50 18.02 10.58
N ILE A 367 9.71 18.61 10.66
CA ILE A 367 10.73 18.16 11.59
C ILE A 367 10.21 18.25 13.03
N LEU A 368 9.62 19.39 13.40
CA LEU A 368 9.08 19.58 14.73
C LEU A 368 7.83 18.74 15.00
N ALA A 369 6.88 18.71 14.05
CA ALA A 369 5.62 17.97 14.21
C ALA A 369 5.84 16.47 14.35
N LEU A 370 6.68 15.86 13.49
CA LEU A 370 6.95 14.42 13.56
C LEU A 370 7.76 14.07 14.81
N SER A 371 8.77 14.86 15.17
CA SER A 371 9.54 14.61 16.40
C SER A 371 8.65 14.70 17.64
N LEU A 372 7.80 15.74 17.73
CA LEU A 372 6.87 15.90 18.84
C LEU A 372 5.84 14.76 18.88
N ALA A 373 5.29 14.39 17.72
CA ALA A 373 4.33 13.29 17.64
C ALA A 373 4.90 11.99 18.19
N ILE A 374 6.13 11.62 17.82
CA ILE A 374 6.77 10.40 18.33
C ILE A 374 7.02 10.48 19.84
N LEU A 375 7.46 11.62 20.35
CA LEU A 375 7.65 11.80 21.80
C LEU A 375 6.34 11.63 22.57
N VAL A 376 5.26 12.24 22.07
CA VAL A 376 3.91 12.14 22.67
C VAL A 376 3.39 10.71 22.58
N ILE A 377 3.51 10.06 21.42
CA ILE A 377 3.08 8.67 21.25
C ILE A 377 3.86 7.76 22.20
N ASN A 378 5.17 7.88 22.26
CA ASN A 378 6.00 7.06 23.16
C ASN A 378 5.64 7.23 24.62
N PHE A 379 5.37 8.47 25.05
CA PHE A 379 4.98 8.77 26.44
C PHE A 379 3.66 8.07 26.83
N PHE A 380 2.65 8.13 25.97
CA PHE A 380 1.34 7.53 26.26
C PHE A 380 1.29 6.02 26.00
N LEU A 381 1.98 5.54 24.96
CA LEU A 381 2.01 4.13 24.58
C LEU A 381 2.75 3.27 25.61
N ALA A 382 3.85 3.80 26.18
CA ALA A 382 4.76 3.11 27.09
C ALA A 382 5.01 1.66 26.67
N PRO A 383 5.62 1.42 25.48
CA PRO A 383 5.72 0.09 24.88
C PRO A 383 6.60 -0.83 25.71
N ALA A 384 6.33 -2.15 25.62
CA ALA A 384 7.07 -3.17 26.36
C ALA A 384 8.58 -3.16 26.05
N ASN A 385 8.96 -2.95 24.79
CA ASN A 385 10.35 -2.87 24.34
C ASN A 385 10.87 -1.42 24.26
N GLY A 386 10.55 -0.59 25.27
CA GLY A 386 10.86 0.84 25.28
C GLY A 386 12.36 1.20 25.09
N TRP A 387 13.29 0.27 25.33
CA TRP A 387 14.72 0.49 25.06
C TRP A 387 15.03 0.79 23.59
N LEU A 388 14.22 0.26 22.64
CA LEU A 388 14.36 0.56 21.21
C LEU A 388 14.15 2.04 20.89
N PHE A 389 13.31 2.74 21.68
CA PHE A 389 13.15 4.17 21.55
C PHE A 389 14.45 4.95 21.84
N TYR A 390 15.22 4.52 22.82
CA TYR A 390 16.50 5.15 23.12
C TYR A 390 17.54 4.89 22.02
N VAL A 391 17.52 3.70 21.40
CA VAL A 391 18.35 3.40 20.21
C VAL A 391 17.97 4.31 19.06
N ASP A 392 16.68 4.49 18.81
CA ASP A 392 16.17 5.38 17.78
C ASP A 392 16.62 6.84 18.03
N CYS A 393 16.51 7.32 19.26
CA CYS A 393 17.01 8.64 19.66
C CYS A 393 18.52 8.79 19.42
N ILE A 394 19.33 7.80 19.77
CA ILE A 394 20.78 7.83 19.55
C ILE A 394 21.10 7.93 18.06
N LEU A 395 20.42 7.15 17.22
CA LEU A 395 20.57 7.20 15.77
C LEU A 395 20.13 8.56 15.20
N PHE A 396 18.99 9.07 15.67
CA PHE A 396 18.45 10.37 15.24
C PHE A 396 19.42 11.52 15.54
N PHE A 397 19.89 11.64 16.77
CA PHE A 397 20.82 12.71 17.18
C PHE A 397 22.22 12.51 16.58
N GLY A 398 22.69 11.26 16.45
CA GLY A 398 23.95 10.94 15.78
C GLY A 398 23.94 11.36 14.31
N LEU A 399 22.82 11.17 13.61
CA LEU A 399 22.65 11.63 12.23
C LEU A 399 22.55 13.15 12.14
N ILE A 400 21.85 13.84 13.05
CA ILE A 400 21.83 15.32 13.11
C ILE A 400 23.26 15.85 13.22
N LEU A 401 24.07 15.31 14.14
CA LEU A 401 25.46 15.70 14.33
C LEU A 401 26.26 15.47 13.04
N THR A 402 26.16 14.27 12.46
CA THR A 402 26.89 13.89 11.24
C THR A 402 26.52 14.79 10.06
N ILE A 403 25.23 15.05 9.84
CA ILE A 403 24.74 15.92 8.77
C ILE A 403 25.23 17.36 9.00
N THR A 404 25.17 17.82 10.26
CA THR A 404 25.57 19.18 10.61
C THR A 404 27.05 19.43 10.40
N LEU A 405 27.89 18.48 10.74
CA LEU A 405 29.34 18.58 10.56
C LEU A 405 29.79 18.43 9.10
N LYS A 406 29.14 17.52 8.35
CA LYS A 406 29.59 17.18 6.97
C LYS A 406 28.88 17.95 5.86
N SER A 407 27.66 18.45 6.07
CA SER A 407 26.90 19.20 5.06
C SER A 407 27.06 20.72 5.26
N LYS A 408 27.82 21.35 4.38
CA LYS A 408 28.04 22.81 4.41
C LYS A 408 27.00 23.61 3.62
N TYR A 409 26.30 22.97 2.66
CA TYR A 409 25.31 23.62 1.79
C TYR A 409 23.93 23.62 2.43
N PRO A 410 23.35 24.79 2.82
CA PRO A 410 22.11 24.84 3.60
C PRO A 410 20.92 24.09 3.02
N PRO A 411 20.55 24.22 1.72
CA PRO A 411 19.42 23.49 1.15
C PRO A 411 19.55 21.97 1.30
N GLN A 412 20.74 21.45 1.07
CA GLN A 412 21.02 20.02 1.20
C GLN A 412 21.01 19.57 2.65
N LYS A 413 21.52 20.39 3.57
CA LYS A 413 21.47 20.10 5.01
C LYS A 413 20.03 19.95 5.48
N PHE A 414 19.15 20.89 5.14
CA PHE A 414 17.73 20.82 5.48
C PHE A 414 17.04 19.59 4.86
N PHE A 415 17.33 19.28 3.61
CA PHE A 415 16.82 18.09 2.96
C PHE A 415 17.19 16.80 3.72
N LEU A 416 18.46 16.64 4.08
CA LEU A 416 18.94 15.46 4.81
C LEU A 416 18.39 15.39 6.24
N LEU A 417 18.21 16.52 6.92
CA LEU A 417 17.56 16.58 8.24
C LEU A 417 16.08 16.18 8.15
N THR A 418 15.40 16.56 7.07
CA THR A 418 14.02 16.13 6.81
C THR A 418 13.93 14.63 6.53
N CYS A 419 14.88 14.05 5.79
CA CYS A 419 14.98 12.59 5.66
C CYS A 419 15.18 11.93 7.04
N ASN A 420 16.07 12.48 7.86
CA ASN A 420 16.38 11.90 9.17
C ASN A 420 15.14 11.85 10.10
N VAL A 421 14.32 12.90 10.14
CA VAL A 421 13.10 12.86 10.97
C VAL A 421 12.09 11.85 10.47
N ALA A 422 11.98 11.64 9.14
CA ALA A 422 11.15 10.59 8.59
C ALA A 422 11.65 9.19 9.00
N LEU A 423 12.97 8.99 9.01
CA LEU A 423 13.57 7.73 9.49
C LEU A 423 13.28 7.51 10.98
N PHE A 424 13.48 8.52 11.81
CA PHE A 424 13.16 8.49 13.25
C PHE A 424 11.70 8.09 13.47
N ALA A 425 10.76 8.81 12.85
CA ALA A 425 9.35 8.53 13.03
C ALA A 425 8.99 7.09 12.58
N ASN A 426 9.48 6.64 11.43
CA ASN A 426 9.07 5.36 10.88
C ASN A 426 9.83 4.16 11.46
N PHE A 427 11.03 4.34 11.98
CA PHE A 427 11.67 3.32 12.80
C PHE A 427 10.84 3.05 14.06
N TYR A 428 10.40 4.09 14.75
CA TYR A 428 9.51 3.97 15.89
C TYR A 428 8.20 3.25 15.55
N LEU A 429 7.54 3.66 14.48
CA LEU A 429 6.28 3.04 14.05
C LEU A 429 6.46 1.55 13.74
N ASN A 430 7.49 1.20 12.97
CA ASN A 430 7.71 -0.18 12.51
C ASN A 430 8.19 -1.11 13.62
N THR A 431 8.95 -0.60 14.59
CA THR A 431 9.57 -1.46 15.63
C THR A 431 8.79 -1.46 16.94
N LEU A 432 8.05 -0.41 17.26
CA LEU A 432 7.34 -0.27 18.53
C LEU A 432 5.82 -0.21 18.35
N LEU A 433 5.29 0.80 17.66
CA LEU A 433 3.84 1.02 17.61
C LEU A 433 3.09 -0.13 16.95
N TYR A 434 3.49 -0.56 15.76
CA TYR A 434 2.76 -1.61 15.03
C TYR A 434 2.86 -2.97 15.72
N ASN A 435 3.98 -3.26 16.38
CA ASN A 435 4.10 -4.47 17.20
C ASN A 435 3.18 -4.44 18.41
N GLU A 436 3.06 -3.28 19.08
CA GLU A 436 2.14 -3.11 20.21
C GLU A 436 0.67 -3.28 19.75
N VAL A 437 0.28 -2.68 18.62
CA VAL A 437 -1.08 -2.87 18.06
C VAL A 437 -1.34 -4.34 17.71
N ALA A 438 -0.40 -4.98 17.03
CA ALA A 438 -0.54 -6.38 16.62
C ALA A 438 -0.59 -7.35 17.81
N ALA A 439 0.01 -7.01 18.96
CA ALA A 439 -0.05 -7.80 20.17
C ALA A 439 -1.48 -7.89 20.77
N TYR A 440 -2.32 -6.89 20.50
CA TYR A 440 -3.73 -6.87 20.90
C TYR A 440 -4.69 -7.44 19.83
N ASN A 441 -4.18 -8.08 18.78
CA ASN A 441 -5.01 -8.77 17.80
C ASN A 441 -5.41 -10.16 18.32
N GLY A 442 -6.61 -10.27 18.88
CA GLY A 442 -7.15 -11.52 19.45
C GLY A 442 -7.34 -12.62 18.42
N GLN A 443 -7.56 -12.28 17.15
CA GLN A 443 -7.66 -13.26 16.06
C GLN A 443 -6.35 -14.04 15.89
N ILE A 444 -5.20 -13.35 15.95
CA ILE A 444 -3.88 -13.98 15.86
C ILE A 444 -3.63 -14.90 17.07
N THR A 445 -3.99 -14.44 18.25
CA THR A 445 -3.79 -15.19 19.48
C THR A 445 -4.66 -16.45 19.50
N ALA A 446 -5.93 -16.35 19.07
CA ALA A 446 -6.85 -17.47 18.92
C ALA A 446 -6.35 -18.49 17.87
N ALA A 447 -5.84 -18.01 16.72
CA ALA A 447 -5.27 -18.87 15.70
C ALA A 447 -4.03 -19.63 16.19
N LYS A 448 -3.12 -18.94 16.92
CA LYS A 448 -1.96 -19.59 17.54
C LYS A 448 -2.36 -20.63 18.59
N TYR A 449 -3.43 -20.39 19.34
CA TYR A 449 -3.95 -21.34 20.31
C TYR A 449 -4.49 -22.61 19.64
N ILE A 450 -5.29 -22.48 18.56
CA ILE A 450 -5.85 -23.62 17.82
C ILE A 450 -4.78 -24.41 17.06
N ASN A 451 -3.59 -23.87 16.85
CA ASN A 451 -2.46 -24.56 16.21
C ASN A 451 -1.72 -25.51 17.19
N GLN A 452 -2.06 -25.53 18.47
CA GLN A 452 -1.44 -26.42 19.44
C GLN A 452 -1.76 -27.90 19.11
N PRO A 453 -0.87 -28.84 19.47
CA PRO A 453 -1.00 -30.25 19.07
C PRO A 453 -2.34 -30.90 19.46
N GLN A 454 -2.92 -30.50 20.59
CA GLN A 454 -4.21 -31.02 21.08
C GLN A 454 -5.38 -30.78 20.12
N PHE A 455 -5.29 -29.73 19.28
CA PHE A 455 -6.33 -29.39 18.30
C PHE A 455 -6.03 -29.92 16.90
N LYS A 456 -4.99 -30.73 16.68
CA LYS A 456 -4.51 -31.13 15.36
C LYS A 456 -5.62 -31.69 14.45
N ASN A 457 -6.53 -32.48 15.01
CA ASN A 457 -7.60 -33.15 14.27
C ASN A 457 -8.97 -32.48 14.45
N HIS A 458 -9.03 -31.26 14.99
CA HIS A 458 -10.29 -30.54 15.18
C HIS A 458 -10.61 -29.76 13.90
N PRO A 459 -11.79 -29.96 13.28
CA PRO A 459 -12.27 -29.06 12.23
C PRO A 459 -12.46 -27.66 12.79
N VAL A 460 -12.06 -26.66 12.02
CA VAL A 460 -12.09 -25.26 12.45
C VAL A 460 -13.00 -24.46 11.54
N TYR A 461 -13.90 -23.72 12.14
CA TYR A 461 -14.88 -22.90 11.44
C TYR A 461 -14.80 -21.45 11.92
N SER A 462 -15.19 -20.51 11.06
CA SER A 462 -15.41 -19.11 11.44
C SER A 462 -16.89 -18.77 11.28
N LEU A 463 -17.47 -18.09 12.26
CA LEU A 463 -18.87 -17.64 12.22
C LEU A 463 -19.03 -16.29 11.51
N LYS A 464 -17.94 -15.72 10.98
CA LYS A 464 -17.94 -14.46 10.23
C LYS A 464 -16.83 -14.46 9.18
N LEU A 465 -17.13 -13.94 7.98
CA LEU A 465 -16.19 -13.87 6.87
C LEU A 465 -15.02 -12.86 7.05
N GLN A 466 -15.16 -11.88 7.92
CA GLN A 466 -14.20 -10.78 8.09
C GLN A 466 -13.13 -11.05 9.18
N ASN A 467 -12.83 -12.30 9.49
CA ASN A 467 -11.82 -12.68 10.47
C ASN A 467 -10.53 -13.17 9.77
N ASN A 468 -9.99 -12.31 8.90
CA ASN A 468 -8.92 -12.69 7.97
C ASN A 468 -7.59 -12.99 8.69
N ASN A 469 -7.30 -12.31 9.81
CA ASN A 469 -6.15 -12.65 10.64
C ASN A 469 -6.26 -14.05 11.22
N PHE A 470 -7.44 -14.45 11.72
CA PHE A 470 -7.65 -15.81 12.22
C PHE A 470 -7.42 -16.85 11.11
N GLN A 471 -7.98 -16.62 9.90
CA GLN A 471 -7.81 -17.49 8.76
C GLN A 471 -6.34 -17.63 8.34
N PHE A 472 -5.61 -16.51 8.29
CA PHE A 472 -4.20 -16.54 7.86
C PHE A 472 -3.31 -17.30 8.84
N TYR A 473 -3.43 -16.99 10.15
CA TYR A 473 -2.55 -17.56 11.16
C TYR A 473 -2.93 -18.98 11.59
N ALA A 474 -4.13 -19.49 11.26
CA ALA A 474 -4.45 -20.90 11.44
C ALA A 474 -3.65 -21.77 10.47
N ASN A 475 -2.91 -22.78 10.98
CA ASN A 475 -2.07 -23.68 10.18
C ASN A 475 -2.88 -24.78 9.46
N ARG A 476 -4.15 -24.50 9.14
CA ARG A 476 -5.09 -25.42 8.49
C ARG A 476 -6.16 -24.65 7.76
N PRO A 477 -6.91 -25.30 6.86
CA PRO A 477 -8.12 -24.71 6.28
C PRO A 477 -9.12 -24.34 7.38
N VAL A 478 -9.75 -23.17 7.23
CA VAL A 478 -10.86 -22.71 8.05
C VAL A 478 -12.06 -22.56 7.13
N ALA A 479 -13.19 -23.20 7.45
CA ALA A 479 -14.41 -23.04 6.66
C ALA A 479 -15.31 -21.96 7.28
N TYR A 480 -16.16 -21.36 6.46
CA TYR A 480 -17.12 -20.36 6.91
C TYR A 480 -18.50 -20.98 7.15
N ILE A 481 -19.11 -20.65 8.28
CA ILE A 481 -20.50 -21.00 8.56
C ILE A 481 -21.24 -19.73 8.96
N PRO A 482 -22.33 -19.36 8.23
CA PRO A 482 -23.19 -18.26 8.64
C PRO A 482 -23.69 -18.43 10.06
N LEU A 483 -23.66 -17.36 10.84
CA LEU A 483 -24.04 -17.38 12.26
C LEU A 483 -25.46 -17.92 12.47
N GLU A 484 -26.38 -17.60 11.57
CA GLU A 484 -27.79 -18.06 11.60
C GLU A 484 -27.91 -19.57 11.42
N LYS A 485 -26.96 -20.21 10.75
CA LYS A 485 -26.93 -21.67 10.53
C LYS A 485 -26.24 -22.42 11.65
N PHE A 486 -25.54 -21.75 12.57
CA PHE A 486 -24.77 -22.40 13.64
C PHE A 486 -25.62 -23.36 14.48
N GLY A 487 -26.85 -22.98 14.87
CA GLY A 487 -27.77 -23.81 15.65
C GLY A 487 -28.24 -25.08 14.94
N ALA A 488 -28.33 -25.08 13.62
CA ALA A 488 -28.77 -26.24 12.80
C ALA A 488 -27.59 -27.00 12.14
N PHE A 489 -26.37 -26.48 12.23
CA PHE A 489 -25.20 -27.08 11.58
C PHE A 489 -24.79 -28.37 12.27
N ASN A 490 -24.77 -29.49 11.54
CA ASN A 490 -24.33 -30.79 12.06
C ASN A 490 -22.79 -30.84 12.06
N ALA A 491 -22.20 -30.26 13.12
CA ALA A 491 -20.75 -30.24 13.28
C ALA A 491 -20.23 -31.58 13.84
N PRO A 492 -18.99 -31.99 13.47
CA PRO A 492 -18.29 -33.02 14.21
C PRO A 492 -18.18 -32.67 15.71
N ALA A 493 -18.22 -33.68 16.59
CA ALA A 493 -18.25 -33.49 18.05
C ALA A 493 -17.03 -32.67 18.58
N ASN A 494 -15.92 -32.68 17.88
CA ASN A 494 -14.68 -31.96 18.23
C ASN A 494 -14.49 -30.70 17.39
N ALA A 495 -15.53 -30.13 16.76
CA ALA A 495 -15.43 -28.92 15.95
C ALA A 495 -15.22 -27.68 16.81
N VAL A 496 -14.29 -26.83 16.42
CA VAL A 496 -14.03 -25.56 17.09
C VAL A 496 -14.45 -24.40 16.18
N PHE A 497 -15.17 -23.45 16.77
CA PHE A 497 -15.68 -22.29 16.05
C PHE A 497 -15.03 -21.01 16.59
N TYR A 498 -14.54 -20.19 15.68
CA TYR A 498 -14.11 -18.84 16.00
C TYR A 498 -15.31 -17.89 15.95
N ALA A 499 -15.52 -17.13 17.02
CA ALA A 499 -16.58 -16.15 17.17
C ALA A 499 -16.04 -14.82 17.73
N ASN A 500 -16.55 -13.69 17.23
CA ASN A 500 -16.32 -12.40 17.85
C ASN A 500 -17.38 -12.11 18.92
N GLN A 501 -17.23 -11.04 19.69
CA GLN A 501 -18.17 -10.65 20.75
C GLN A 501 -19.61 -10.57 20.25
N ALA A 502 -19.84 -9.90 19.12
CA ALA A 502 -21.18 -9.75 18.54
C ALA A 502 -21.83 -11.10 18.18
N SER A 503 -21.02 -12.07 17.70
CA SER A 503 -21.52 -13.42 17.41
C SER A 503 -21.94 -14.15 18.69
N VAL A 504 -21.14 -14.05 19.75
CA VAL A 504 -21.46 -14.67 21.07
C VAL A 504 -22.71 -14.04 21.67
N ASP A 505 -22.84 -12.72 21.61
CA ASP A 505 -24.02 -12.00 22.10
C ASP A 505 -25.29 -12.42 21.34
N HIS A 506 -25.19 -12.58 20.01
CA HIS A 506 -26.31 -13.07 19.19
C HIS A 506 -26.71 -14.51 19.54
N LEU A 507 -25.75 -15.42 19.75
CA LEU A 507 -26.04 -16.81 20.16
C LEU A 507 -26.71 -16.85 21.51
N ASN A 508 -26.29 -16.05 22.48
CA ASN A 508 -26.90 -15.92 23.79
C ASN A 508 -28.34 -15.38 23.70
N GLN A 509 -28.57 -14.33 22.89
CA GLN A 509 -29.93 -13.77 22.67
C GLN A 509 -30.90 -14.80 22.05
N LYS A 510 -30.39 -15.68 21.20
CA LYS A 510 -31.16 -16.75 20.54
C LYS A 510 -31.25 -18.01 21.38
N HIS A 511 -30.68 -18.02 22.60
CA HIS A 511 -30.65 -19.20 23.50
C HIS A 511 -30.04 -20.46 22.84
N ILE A 512 -29.08 -20.26 21.89
CA ILE A 512 -28.39 -21.38 21.26
C ILE A 512 -27.29 -21.87 22.21
N LYS A 513 -27.28 -23.16 22.51
CA LYS A 513 -26.29 -23.76 23.42
C LYS A 513 -24.91 -23.84 22.77
N PHE A 514 -23.90 -23.41 23.49
CA PHE A 514 -22.48 -23.55 23.17
C PHE A 514 -21.65 -23.48 24.46
N SER A 515 -20.43 -23.96 24.41
CA SER A 515 -19.42 -23.79 25.46
C SER A 515 -18.28 -22.91 25.01
N ILE A 516 -17.78 -22.04 25.89
CA ILE A 516 -16.60 -21.23 25.62
C ILE A 516 -15.37 -22.05 25.97
N LEU A 517 -14.56 -22.39 24.96
CA LEU A 517 -13.30 -23.09 25.16
C LEU A 517 -12.23 -22.12 25.70
N LYS A 518 -12.13 -20.91 25.08
CA LYS A 518 -11.22 -19.86 25.52
C LYS A 518 -11.61 -18.51 24.93
N ASP A 519 -11.34 -17.44 25.68
CA ASP A 519 -11.47 -16.05 25.23
C ASP A 519 -10.10 -15.38 25.09
N PHE A 520 -10.04 -14.36 24.25
CA PHE A 520 -8.82 -13.59 23.98
C PHE A 520 -9.17 -12.11 23.88
N THR A 521 -8.33 -11.26 24.49
CA THR A 521 -8.43 -9.80 24.34
C THR A 521 -8.16 -9.40 22.90
N ASN A 522 -8.98 -8.49 22.37
CA ASN A 522 -8.91 -8.05 21.00
C ASN A 522 -9.06 -6.53 20.88
N TYR A 523 -8.34 -5.94 19.97
CA TYR A 523 -8.53 -4.57 19.52
C TYR A 523 -9.28 -4.60 18.17
N PRO A 524 -10.59 -4.26 18.14
CA PRO A 524 -11.44 -4.51 16.97
C PRO A 524 -11.34 -3.45 15.88
N GLN A 525 -10.56 -2.39 16.07
CA GLN A 525 -10.53 -1.24 15.18
C GLN A 525 -9.37 -1.34 14.19
N GLU A 526 -9.60 -0.99 12.93
CA GLU A 526 -8.52 -0.83 11.94
C GLU A 526 -7.73 0.49 12.12
N ARG A 527 -8.34 1.49 12.77
CA ARG A 527 -7.71 2.77 13.05
C ARG A 527 -7.16 2.78 14.47
N ILE A 528 -5.93 3.25 14.63
CA ILE A 528 -5.33 3.40 15.95
C ILE A 528 -5.97 4.61 16.64
N LEU A 529 -6.82 4.35 17.61
CA LEU A 529 -7.52 5.37 18.39
C LEU A 529 -6.61 5.98 19.48
N PRO A 530 -6.81 7.24 19.87
CA PRO A 530 -6.07 7.86 20.98
C PRO A 530 -6.18 7.07 22.29
N ASP A 531 -7.34 6.50 22.60
CA ASP A 531 -7.54 5.67 23.79
C ASP A 531 -6.73 4.37 23.75
N PHE A 532 -6.45 3.81 22.56
CA PHE A 532 -5.54 2.68 22.44
C PHE A 532 -4.08 3.10 22.71
N ILE A 533 -3.66 4.25 22.19
CA ILE A 533 -2.30 4.78 22.41
C ILE A 533 -2.09 5.03 23.90
N ASN A 534 -3.08 5.56 24.60
CA ASN A 534 -3.00 5.78 26.04
C ASN A 534 -3.14 4.45 26.79
N LYS A 535 -2.03 3.94 27.32
CA LYS A 535 -1.97 2.65 28.03
C LYS A 535 -2.99 2.58 29.19
N VAL A 536 -3.26 3.68 29.86
CA VAL A 536 -4.21 3.75 31.00
C VAL A 536 -5.65 3.61 30.52
N ASN A 537 -5.99 4.15 29.33
CA ASN A 537 -7.35 4.15 28.78
C ASN A 537 -7.61 2.99 27.81
N ARG A 538 -6.58 2.23 27.42
CA ARG A 538 -6.64 1.21 26.38
C ARG A 538 -7.78 0.21 26.57
N TYR A 539 -8.08 -0.17 27.82
CA TYR A 539 -9.16 -1.12 28.15
C TYR A 539 -10.55 -0.69 27.64
N LYS A 540 -10.78 0.61 27.42
CA LYS A 540 -12.07 1.17 26.95
C LYS A 540 -12.39 0.80 25.50
N VAL A 541 -11.37 0.48 24.70
CA VAL A 541 -11.47 0.20 23.26
C VAL A 541 -11.14 -1.25 22.91
N LEU A 542 -10.97 -2.10 23.91
CA LEU A 542 -10.74 -3.53 23.74
C LEU A 542 -12.06 -4.30 23.89
N ASP A 543 -12.20 -5.36 23.11
CA ASP A 543 -13.25 -6.36 23.22
C ASP A 543 -12.64 -7.76 23.36
N LYS A 544 -13.47 -8.80 23.19
CA LYS A 544 -13.05 -10.20 23.22
C LYS A 544 -13.43 -10.93 21.94
N VAL A 545 -12.60 -11.90 21.61
CA VAL A 545 -12.91 -12.94 20.62
C VAL A 545 -12.81 -14.31 21.30
N TYR A 546 -13.50 -15.28 20.77
CA TYR A 546 -13.74 -16.55 21.44
C TYR A 546 -13.45 -17.72 20.50
N LEU A 547 -12.95 -18.80 21.09
CA LEU A 547 -13.07 -20.15 20.54
C LEU A 547 -14.20 -20.84 21.31
N ILE A 548 -15.18 -21.36 20.58
CA ILE A 548 -16.36 -22.02 21.15
C ILE A 548 -16.55 -23.42 20.57
N GLU A 549 -17.21 -24.28 21.31
CA GLU A 549 -17.65 -25.62 20.93
C GLU A 549 -19.17 -25.71 21.07
N ARG A 550 -19.77 -26.64 20.32
CA ARG A 550 -21.21 -26.84 20.36
C ARG A 550 -21.60 -28.05 21.17
#